data_9dbf733a579c18eeb2271a7754a5f0ee
#
_entry.id   9dbf733a579c18eeb2271a7754a5f0ee
#
_cell.length_a   1.000
_cell.length_b   1.000
_cell.length_c   1.000
_cell.angle_alpha   90.00
_cell.angle_beta   90.00
_cell.angle_gamma   90.00
#
_symmetry.space_group_name_H-M   'P 1'
#
loop_
_entity.id
_entity.type
_entity.pdbx_description
1 polymer ?
#
loop_
_entity_poly.entity_id
_entity_poly.type
_entity_poly.pdbx_seq_one_letter_code
_entity_poly.pdbx_strand_id
1 'polypeptide(L)'
;MKSDRPYGPLRAESGSRGISRRQVLAGIGALSVAGLAGCAAPAAIVRPSASAPQVRVGDAWRYRQVNRYNGLGLGETTMRVTSVAPQLRVAVSGWGAPPEGTEEIHAGPWNVLQEPAYDMLQRFETPQPLLPAQLQAGAAVRYSGRYRVPGLDESFEWHAWADALRWEETTVPAGRFETLRIQRRIAFRHSDLWRTQCERHETLWYAPAVNRWVRREWTGTYRRYSLERNILLREDWVASELVDYAPARG
;
A
#
# COMPACT_ATOMS: atom_id res chain seq x y z
N MET A 1 -3.29 1.62 -65.65
CA MET A 1 -3.54 0.24 -66.09
C MET A 1 -4.47 -0.40 -65.08
N LYS A 2 -5.78 -0.45 -65.36
CA LYS A 2 -6.85 -1.04 -64.54
C LYS A 2 -6.83 -2.55 -64.74
N SER A 3 -6.95 -3.34 -63.67
CA SER A 3 -7.22 -4.76 -63.74
C SER A 3 -8.43 -5.05 -62.84
N ASP A 4 -9.59 -5.16 -63.53
CA ASP A 4 -10.83 -5.63 -62.98
C ASP A 4 -10.80 -7.15 -62.91
N ARG A 5 -11.15 -7.72 -61.74
CA ARG A 5 -11.55 -9.15 -61.61
C ARG A 5 -12.96 -9.23 -61.03
N PRO A 6 -13.83 -10.03 -61.67
CA PRO A 6 -15.22 -10.12 -61.26
C PRO A 6 -15.42 -11.11 -60.06
N TYR A 7 -16.30 -10.71 -59.14
CA TYR A 7 -16.83 -11.55 -58.10
C TYR A 7 -17.86 -12.54 -58.63
N GLY A 8 -17.64 -13.83 -58.40
CA GLY A 8 -18.65 -14.88 -58.62
C GLY A 8 -19.45 -15.15 -57.35
N PRO A 9 -20.74 -15.49 -57.43
CA PRO A 9 -21.58 -15.73 -56.26
C PRO A 9 -21.36 -17.11 -55.66
N LEU A 10 -21.10 -17.17 -54.32
CA LEU A 10 -21.09 -18.41 -53.55
C LEU A 10 -22.53 -18.82 -53.23
N ARG A 11 -22.93 -20.00 -53.70
CA ARG A 11 -24.17 -20.66 -53.34
C ARG A 11 -24.10 -21.13 -51.89
N ALA A 12 -25.06 -20.69 -51.06
CA ALA A 12 -25.30 -21.20 -49.73
C ALA A 12 -26.22 -22.44 -49.84
N GLU A 13 -25.69 -23.60 -49.46
CA GLU A 13 -26.52 -24.77 -49.21
C GLU A 13 -26.97 -24.77 -47.74
N SER A 14 -28.25 -24.53 -47.52
CA SER A 14 -28.89 -24.56 -46.21
C SER A 14 -29.34 -26.00 -45.89
N GLY A 15 -28.53 -26.72 -45.13
CA GLY A 15 -28.92 -28.00 -44.50
C GLY A 15 -29.41 -27.77 -43.08
N SER A 16 -30.66 -27.42 -42.87
CA SER A 16 -31.25 -27.33 -41.54
C SER A 16 -31.60 -28.73 -41.01
N ARG A 17 -30.75 -29.32 -40.17
CA ARG A 17 -31.16 -30.44 -39.32
C ARG A 17 -31.82 -29.87 -38.05
N GLY A 18 -33.15 -29.98 -38.00
CA GLY A 18 -33.97 -29.59 -36.86
C GLY A 18 -33.62 -30.42 -35.62
N ILE A 19 -33.07 -29.77 -34.61
CA ILE A 19 -32.87 -30.34 -33.27
C ILE A 19 -34.22 -30.30 -32.57
N SER A 20 -34.78 -31.47 -32.23
CA SER A 20 -36.05 -31.61 -31.53
C SER A 20 -35.96 -30.99 -30.12
N ARG A 21 -37.00 -30.22 -29.73
CA ARG A 21 -37.11 -29.58 -28.38
C ARG A 21 -36.99 -30.56 -27.20
N ARG A 22 -37.20 -31.86 -27.44
CA ARG A 22 -37.03 -32.91 -26.41
C ARG A 22 -35.59 -33.29 -26.13
N GLN A 23 -34.65 -33.04 -27.05
CA GLN A 23 -33.22 -33.31 -26.83
C GLN A 23 -32.49 -32.19 -26.11
N VAL A 24 -33.04 -30.98 -26.07
CA VAL A 24 -32.47 -29.84 -25.36
C VAL A 24 -32.74 -29.91 -23.84
N LEU A 25 -33.83 -30.53 -23.41
CA LEU A 25 -34.19 -30.63 -22.00
C LEU A 25 -33.49 -31.78 -21.25
N ALA A 26 -32.91 -32.75 -21.94
CA ALA A 26 -32.16 -33.84 -21.29
C ALA A 26 -30.68 -33.50 -21.03
N GLY A 27 -30.14 -32.43 -21.65
CA GLY A 27 -28.73 -32.01 -21.50
C GLY A 27 -28.45 -31.02 -20.38
N ILE A 28 -29.47 -30.41 -19.75
CA ILE A 28 -29.30 -29.33 -18.75
C ILE A 28 -29.18 -29.88 -17.31
N GLY A 29 -29.47 -31.15 -17.10
CA GLY A 29 -29.47 -31.74 -15.75
C GLY A 29 -28.10 -32.22 -15.21
N ALA A 30 -27.05 -32.31 -16.03
CA ALA A 30 -25.80 -32.95 -15.63
C ALA A 30 -24.59 -32.00 -15.44
N LEU A 31 -24.75 -30.70 -15.63
CA LEU A 31 -23.64 -29.71 -15.56
C LEU A 31 -23.68 -28.75 -14.36
N SER A 32 -24.56 -28.99 -13.37
CA SER A 32 -24.80 -28.03 -12.27
C SER A 32 -24.07 -28.33 -10.97
N VAL A 33 -23.13 -29.29 -10.89
CA VAL A 33 -22.46 -29.66 -9.62
C VAL A 33 -20.97 -29.31 -9.57
N ALA A 34 -20.34 -28.79 -10.65
CA ALA A 34 -18.91 -28.53 -10.70
C ALA A 34 -18.52 -27.03 -10.48
N GLY A 35 -19.44 -26.16 -10.10
CA GLY A 35 -19.24 -24.70 -10.09
C GLY A 35 -19.14 -24.01 -8.71
N LEU A 36 -19.06 -24.75 -7.60
CA LEU A 36 -18.97 -24.17 -6.24
C LEU A 36 -17.58 -24.37 -5.60
N ALA A 37 -16.50 -24.36 -6.39
CA ALA A 37 -15.20 -23.98 -5.84
C ALA A 37 -15.21 -22.45 -5.65
N GLY A 38 -16.05 -21.96 -4.72
CA GLY A 38 -16.01 -20.60 -4.24
C GLY A 38 -14.60 -20.32 -3.77
N CYS A 39 -13.99 -19.22 -4.22
CA CYS A 39 -12.80 -18.67 -3.62
C CYS A 39 -13.08 -18.48 -2.12
N ALA A 40 -12.71 -19.46 -1.30
CA ALA A 40 -12.77 -19.33 0.14
C ALA A 40 -11.86 -18.15 0.47
N ALA A 41 -12.45 -17.03 0.89
CA ALA A 41 -11.69 -15.94 1.45
C ALA A 41 -10.85 -16.55 2.59
N PRO A 42 -9.53 -16.24 2.69
CA PRO A 42 -8.70 -16.79 3.74
C PRO A 42 -9.39 -16.51 5.09
N ALA A 43 -9.55 -17.56 5.90
CA ALA A 43 -10.20 -17.47 7.20
C ALA A 43 -9.52 -16.35 8.00
N ALA A 44 -10.30 -15.41 8.53
CA ALA A 44 -9.77 -14.38 9.39
C ALA A 44 -9.18 -15.04 10.64
N ILE A 45 -7.88 -14.81 10.89
CA ILE A 45 -7.20 -15.29 12.08
C ILE A 45 -7.76 -14.50 13.27
N VAL A 46 -8.48 -15.15 14.15
CA VAL A 46 -8.96 -14.53 15.40
C VAL A 46 -7.78 -14.53 16.39
N ARG A 47 -7.27 -13.35 16.70
CA ARG A 47 -6.18 -13.18 17.67
C ARG A 47 -6.52 -12.15 18.73
N PRO A 48 -6.06 -12.35 19.99
CA PRO A 48 -6.01 -11.27 20.96
C PRO A 48 -5.08 -10.15 20.48
N SER A 49 -5.16 -8.98 21.13
CA SER A 49 -4.27 -7.85 20.86
C SER A 49 -2.81 -8.29 20.94
N ALA A 50 -2.02 -7.90 19.93
CA ALA A 50 -0.57 -8.08 20.01
C ALA A 50 0.02 -7.06 21.01
N SER A 51 1.16 -7.42 21.61
CA SER A 51 1.94 -6.51 22.45
C SER A 51 2.44 -5.30 21.66
N ALA A 52 2.66 -4.20 22.37
CA ALA A 52 3.28 -3.01 21.78
C ALA A 52 4.65 -3.34 21.14
N PRO A 53 5.04 -2.66 20.06
CA PRO A 53 6.31 -2.91 19.39
C PRO A 53 7.50 -2.73 20.33
N GLN A 54 8.42 -3.71 20.33
CA GLN A 54 9.65 -3.72 21.15
C GLN A 54 10.85 -3.49 20.24
N VAL A 55 11.20 -2.22 20.03
CA VAL A 55 12.28 -1.81 19.11
C VAL A 55 13.56 -1.55 19.90
N ARG A 56 14.72 -2.03 19.40
CA ARG A 56 16.03 -1.89 20.03
C ARG A 56 17.02 -1.19 19.10
N VAL A 57 18.01 -0.50 19.69
CA VAL A 57 19.13 0.06 18.93
C VAL A 57 19.85 -1.08 18.19
N GLY A 58 20.04 -0.91 16.88
CA GLY A 58 20.65 -1.93 16.02
C GLY A 58 19.66 -2.75 15.21
N ASP A 59 18.36 -2.79 15.59
CA ASP A 59 17.33 -3.40 14.73
C ASP A 59 17.40 -2.78 13.34
N ALA A 60 17.38 -3.61 12.31
CA ALA A 60 17.50 -3.14 10.93
C ALA A 60 16.57 -3.89 9.99
N TRP A 61 15.97 -3.15 9.07
CA TRP A 61 15.08 -3.65 8.03
C TRP A 61 15.59 -3.21 6.68
N ARG A 62 15.56 -4.11 5.69
CA ARG A 62 15.84 -3.81 4.30
C ARG A 62 14.60 -4.12 3.46
N TYR A 63 14.17 -3.13 2.70
CA TYR A 63 12.98 -3.20 1.87
C TYR A 63 13.34 -3.04 0.40
N ARG A 64 12.65 -3.82 -0.45
CA ARG A 64 12.60 -3.61 -1.90
C ARG A 64 11.41 -2.72 -2.22
N GLN A 65 11.64 -1.71 -3.04
CA GLN A 65 10.59 -0.82 -3.54
C GLN A 65 10.15 -1.26 -4.94
N VAL A 66 8.85 -1.34 -5.15
CA VAL A 66 8.24 -1.79 -6.42
C VAL A 66 7.17 -0.81 -6.87
N ASN A 67 7.26 -0.39 -8.12
CA ASN A 67 6.18 0.37 -8.77
C ASN A 67 5.02 -0.58 -9.08
N ARG A 68 3.85 -0.32 -8.50
CA ARG A 68 2.68 -1.20 -8.62
C ARG A 68 1.90 -1.00 -9.92
N TYR A 69 2.17 0.06 -10.70
CA TYR A 69 1.57 0.22 -12.02
C TYR A 69 2.14 -0.75 -13.06
N ASN A 70 3.43 -1.06 -12.98
CA ASN A 70 4.14 -1.85 -13.98
C ASN A 70 5.01 -2.99 -13.43
N GLY A 71 5.09 -3.16 -12.10
CA GLY A 71 5.88 -4.21 -11.44
C GLY A 71 7.40 -3.98 -11.43
N LEU A 72 7.90 -2.83 -11.93
CA LEU A 72 9.33 -2.55 -11.95
C LEU A 72 9.89 -2.31 -10.54
N GLY A 73 11.06 -2.86 -10.27
CA GLY A 73 11.86 -2.54 -9.09
C GLY A 73 12.37 -1.09 -9.17
N LEU A 74 12.17 -0.34 -8.08
CA LEU A 74 12.63 1.04 -7.97
C LEU A 74 13.96 1.15 -7.23
N GLY A 75 14.32 0.15 -6.41
CA GLY A 75 15.53 0.11 -5.61
C GLY A 75 15.28 -0.51 -4.23
N GLU A 76 16.26 -0.39 -3.36
CA GLU A 76 16.16 -0.86 -1.97
C GLU A 76 16.35 0.30 -0.99
N THR A 77 15.68 0.22 0.15
CA THR A 77 15.83 1.13 1.28
C THR A 77 16.25 0.33 2.50
N THR A 78 17.30 0.79 3.18
CA THR A 78 17.75 0.25 4.46
C THR A 78 17.37 1.20 5.58
N MET A 79 16.82 0.64 6.65
CA MET A 79 16.40 1.34 7.85
C MET A 79 17.04 0.70 9.07
N ARG A 80 17.70 1.50 9.92
CA ARG A 80 18.39 1.01 11.13
C ARG A 80 18.09 1.90 12.32
N VAL A 81 17.70 1.28 13.43
CA VAL A 81 17.51 2.00 14.70
C VAL A 81 18.86 2.48 15.24
N THR A 82 18.98 3.78 15.43
CA THR A 82 20.17 4.44 15.97
C THR A 82 19.99 4.91 17.40
N SER A 83 18.74 5.16 17.83
CA SER A 83 18.38 5.56 19.19
C SER A 83 16.96 5.12 19.52
N VAL A 84 16.67 4.87 20.80
CA VAL A 84 15.32 4.60 21.31
C VAL A 84 14.86 5.61 22.37
N ALA A 85 15.79 6.44 22.89
CA ALA A 85 15.51 7.48 23.88
C ALA A 85 16.39 8.71 23.64
N PRO A 86 15.91 9.94 23.86
CA PRO A 86 14.56 10.31 24.28
C PRO A 86 13.51 10.13 23.16
N GLN A 87 13.95 9.88 21.93
CA GLN A 87 13.13 9.63 20.74
C GLN A 87 13.66 8.39 20.03
N LEU A 88 12.76 7.62 19.44
CA LEU A 88 13.15 6.56 18.52
C LEU A 88 13.62 7.22 17.22
N ARG A 89 14.88 6.96 16.84
CA ARG A 89 15.49 7.41 15.58
C ARG A 89 15.85 6.23 14.73
N VAL A 90 15.50 6.32 13.47
CA VAL A 90 15.75 5.29 12.46
C VAL A 90 16.48 5.93 11.30
N ALA A 91 17.75 5.60 11.11
CA ALA A 91 18.50 6.03 9.93
C ALA A 91 17.93 5.35 8.68
N VAL A 92 17.75 6.12 7.61
CA VAL A 92 17.18 5.69 6.33
C VAL A 92 18.18 5.99 5.23
N SER A 93 18.48 5.01 4.39
CA SER A 93 19.38 5.14 3.24
C SER A 93 18.88 4.31 2.05
N GLY A 94 19.34 4.63 0.86
CA GLY A 94 18.97 3.96 -0.38
C GLY A 94 17.86 4.68 -1.14
N TRP A 95 16.95 3.96 -1.77
CA TRP A 95 15.93 4.53 -2.63
C TRP A 95 15.04 5.53 -1.89
N GLY A 96 14.82 6.70 -2.49
CA GLY A 96 14.01 7.78 -1.91
C GLY A 96 14.71 8.60 -0.82
N ALA A 97 15.90 8.19 -0.36
CA ALA A 97 16.71 8.97 0.56
C ALA A 97 17.78 9.78 -0.20
N PRO A 98 18.18 10.97 0.31
CA PRO A 98 19.32 11.69 -0.23
C PRO A 98 20.63 10.88 -0.03
N PRO A 99 21.71 11.15 -0.80
CA PRO A 99 22.97 10.38 -0.73
C PRO A 99 23.57 10.30 0.67
N GLU A 100 23.45 11.36 1.47
CA GLU A 100 23.89 11.43 2.87
C GLU A 100 22.98 10.66 3.84
N GLY A 101 21.87 10.12 3.33
CA GLY A 101 20.83 9.51 4.15
C GLY A 101 19.88 10.51 4.79
N THR A 102 18.95 10.00 5.54
CA THR A 102 17.96 10.78 6.30
C THR A 102 17.51 9.99 7.53
N GLU A 103 16.61 10.54 8.33
CA GLU A 103 16.08 9.86 9.51
C GLU A 103 14.55 9.89 9.57
N GLU A 104 13.96 8.80 10.00
CA GLU A 104 12.66 8.81 10.65
C GLU A 104 12.87 9.14 12.14
N ILE A 105 12.01 9.99 12.70
CA ILE A 105 12.02 10.33 14.13
C ILE A 105 10.62 10.07 14.68
N HIS A 106 10.55 9.37 15.82
CA HIS A 106 9.28 9.04 16.45
C HIS A 106 9.33 9.41 17.94
N ALA A 107 8.21 9.86 18.48
CA ALA A 107 8.04 10.11 19.92
C ALA A 107 8.03 8.82 20.75
N GLY A 108 7.73 7.70 20.11
CA GLY A 108 7.73 6.33 20.58
C GLY A 108 7.47 5.43 19.38
N PRO A 109 7.51 4.10 19.51
CA PRO A 109 7.38 3.21 18.35
C PRO A 109 6.17 3.58 17.47
N TRP A 110 6.49 3.96 16.23
CA TRP A 110 5.57 4.31 15.14
C TRP A 110 4.61 5.49 15.41
N ASN A 111 4.99 6.38 16.36
CA ASN A 111 4.39 7.71 16.54
C ASN A 111 5.29 8.76 15.89
N VAL A 112 5.04 9.07 14.64
CA VAL A 112 5.94 9.83 13.75
C VAL A 112 6.00 11.30 14.14
N LEU A 113 7.22 11.81 14.31
CA LEU A 113 7.56 13.24 14.37
C LEU A 113 8.22 13.71 13.07
N GLN A 114 8.99 12.82 12.41
CA GLN A 114 9.61 13.09 11.11
C GLN A 114 9.59 11.82 10.26
N GLU A 115 9.18 11.95 9.01
CA GLU A 115 9.15 10.84 8.07
C GLU A 115 9.61 11.32 6.69
N PRO A 116 10.63 10.65 6.08
CA PRO A 116 11.05 10.89 4.70
C PRO A 116 10.22 10.06 3.72
N ALA A 117 8.96 9.81 4.05
CA ALA A 117 8.07 9.05 3.18
C ALA A 117 7.52 9.92 2.05
N TYR A 118 7.15 9.26 0.96
CA TYR A 118 6.59 9.87 -0.23
C TYR A 118 7.63 10.73 -0.98
N ASP A 119 7.28 11.98 -1.29
CA ASP A 119 8.07 12.88 -2.14
C ASP A 119 8.79 14.01 -1.36
N MET A 120 8.64 14.05 -0.02
CA MET A 120 9.24 15.09 0.81
C MET A 120 9.45 14.66 2.25
N LEU A 121 10.41 15.29 2.92
CA LEU A 121 10.59 15.15 4.36
C LEU A 121 9.51 15.94 5.10
N GLN A 122 8.73 15.24 5.90
CA GLN A 122 7.62 15.80 6.69
C GLN A 122 8.00 15.83 8.17
N ARG A 123 7.87 17.00 8.82
CA ARG A 123 8.06 17.19 10.26
C ARG A 123 6.72 17.55 10.88
N PHE A 124 6.15 16.63 11.66
CA PHE A 124 4.87 16.82 12.32
C PHE A 124 5.02 17.63 13.59
N GLU A 125 4.12 18.60 13.82
CA GLU A 125 4.10 19.43 15.04
C GLU A 125 3.69 18.63 16.28
N THR A 126 2.89 17.59 16.10
CA THR A 126 2.51 16.60 17.11
C THR A 126 2.70 15.19 16.59
N PRO A 127 3.02 14.20 17.44
CA PRO A 127 3.27 12.83 16.98
C PRO A 127 2.07 12.24 16.24
N GLN A 128 2.29 11.78 15.00
CA GLN A 128 1.28 11.10 14.19
C GLN A 128 1.36 9.58 14.41
N PRO A 129 0.34 8.94 14.97
CA PRO A 129 0.32 7.49 15.11
C PRO A 129 0.12 6.81 13.75
N LEU A 130 1.00 5.87 13.40
CA LEU A 130 0.84 4.99 12.24
C LEU A 130 -0.03 3.78 12.57
N LEU A 131 -0.05 3.37 13.84
CA LEU A 131 -0.74 2.20 14.33
C LEU A 131 -1.75 2.59 15.41
N PRO A 132 -2.90 1.90 15.52
CA PRO A 132 -3.76 2.01 16.70
C PRO A 132 -3.02 1.62 17.98
N ALA A 133 -3.39 2.22 19.12
CA ALA A 133 -2.79 1.89 20.42
C ALA A 133 -2.96 0.41 20.79
N GLN A 134 -4.09 -0.17 20.41
CA GLN A 134 -4.34 -1.61 20.54
C GLN A 134 -4.14 -2.28 19.18
N LEU A 135 -3.20 -3.22 19.11
CA LEU A 135 -2.88 -3.95 17.89
C LEU A 135 -3.81 -5.16 17.73
N GLN A 136 -5.07 -4.89 17.44
CA GLN A 136 -6.11 -5.89 17.21
C GLN A 136 -7.02 -5.49 16.06
N ALA A 137 -7.68 -6.47 15.44
CA ALA A 137 -8.69 -6.22 14.42
C ALA A 137 -9.85 -5.39 14.99
N GLY A 138 -10.33 -4.43 14.21
CA GLY A 138 -11.38 -3.49 14.61
C GLY A 138 -10.88 -2.24 15.36
N ALA A 139 -9.62 -2.21 15.80
CA ALA A 139 -9.04 -1.03 16.41
C ALA A 139 -8.84 0.08 15.37
N ALA A 140 -8.98 1.34 15.80
CA ALA A 140 -8.84 2.49 14.93
C ALA A 140 -8.12 3.64 15.64
N VAL A 141 -7.46 4.49 14.85
CA VAL A 141 -6.91 5.76 15.33
C VAL A 141 -7.18 6.86 14.32
N ARG A 142 -7.38 8.06 14.84
CA ARG A 142 -7.61 9.29 14.06
C ARG A 142 -6.58 10.32 14.48
N TYR A 143 -6.07 11.05 13.50
CA TYR A 143 -5.10 12.11 13.72
C TYR A 143 -5.50 13.34 12.91
N SER A 144 -5.41 14.50 13.54
CA SER A 144 -5.51 15.80 12.90
C SER A 144 -4.39 16.68 13.43
N GLY A 145 -3.56 17.19 12.55
CA GLY A 145 -2.42 18.00 12.93
C GLY A 145 -1.86 18.75 11.73
N ARG A 146 -0.64 19.22 11.91
CA ARG A 146 0.10 19.98 10.90
C ARG A 146 1.50 19.40 10.73
N TYR A 147 2.05 19.57 9.55
CA TYR A 147 3.46 19.26 9.28
C TYR A 147 4.16 20.45 8.62
N ARG A 148 5.48 20.45 8.70
CA ARG A 148 6.37 21.39 8.02
C ARG A 148 7.30 20.63 7.08
N VAL A 149 7.71 21.29 6.02
CA VAL A 149 8.76 20.83 5.09
C VAL A 149 10.00 21.68 5.36
N PRO A 150 11.19 21.10 5.57
CA PRO A 150 12.43 21.84 5.76
C PRO A 150 12.64 22.88 4.65
N GLY A 151 13.00 24.10 5.03
CA GLY A 151 13.21 25.21 4.10
C GLY A 151 11.94 26.01 3.77
N LEU A 152 10.78 25.63 4.30
CA LEU A 152 9.54 26.40 4.18
C LEU A 152 9.10 26.88 5.56
N ASP A 153 8.69 28.15 5.66
CA ASP A 153 8.20 28.76 6.92
C ASP A 153 6.76 28.35 7.23
N GLU A 154 6.03 27.93 6.21
CA GLU A 154 4.62 27.56 6.32
C GLU A 154 4.43 26.14 6.89
N SER A 155 3.31 25.92 7.59
CA SER A 155 2.88 24.58 8.00
C SER A 155 1.59 24.19 7.27
N PHE A 156 1.43 22.88 7.03
CA PHE A 156 0.39 22.32 6.18
C PHE A 156 -0.50 21.38 6.98
N GLU A 157 -1.78 21.36 6.68
CA GLU A 157 -2.75 20.47 7.33
C GLU A 157 -2.54 19.01 6.94
N TRP A 158 -2.76 18.12 7.91
CA TRP A 158 -2.66 16.68 7.74
C TRP A 158 -3.69 15.96 8.58
N HIS A 159 -4.54 15.17 7.95
CA HIS A 159 -5.56 14.35 8.59
C HIS A 159 -5.34 12.91 8.18
N ALA A 160 -5.30 12.00 9.15
CA ALA A 160 -5.11 10.58 8.91
C ALA A 160 -6.12 9.74 9.70
N TRP A 161 -6.65 8.73 9.03
CA TRP A 161 -7.53 7.71 9.58
C TRP A 161 -6.84 6.37 9.36
N ALA A 162 -6.65 5.60 10.41
CA ALA A 162 -6.07 4.26 10.34
C ALA A 162 -7.01 3.26 11.01
N ASP A 163 -7.38 2.21 10.29
CA ASP A 163 -8.29 1.16 10.72
C ASP A 163 -7.57 -0.19 10.60
N ALA A 164 -7.42 -0.90 11.70
CA ALA A 164 -6.89 -2.26 11.75
C ALA A 164 -8.00 -3.24 11.33
N LEU A 165 -7.85 -3.85 10.15
CA LEU A 165 -8.92 -4.61 9.52
C LEU A 165 -8.99 -6.05 10.04
N ARG A 166 -7.87 -6.78 9.92
CA ARG A 166 -7.81 -8.20 10.26
C ARG A 166 -6.37 -8.69 10.40
N TRP A 167 -6.20 -9.82 11.04
CA TRP A 167 -4.99 -10.62 10.95
C TRP A 167 -5.03 -11.48 9.69
N GLU A 168 -3.92 -11.55 8.99
CA GLU A 168 -3.75 -12.37 7.80
C GLU A 168 -2.28 -12.78 7.65
N GLU A 169 -2.05 -13.86 6.92
CA GLU A 169 -0.71 -14.26 6.54
C GLU A 169 -0.26 -13.46 5.32
N THR A 170 0.96 -12.90 5.37
CA THR A 170 1.55 -12.11 4.30
C THR A 170 2.90 -12.69 3.91
N THR A 171 3.08 -12.97 2.63
CA THR A 171 4.34 -13.44 2.07
C THR A 171 5.05 -12.27 1.40
N VAL A 172 6.32 -12.09 1.76
CA VAL A 172 7.26 -11.10 1.19
C VAL A 172 8.60 -11.79 0.92
N PRO A 173 9.59 -11.16 0.26
CA PRO A 173 10.89 -11.80 0.01
C PRO A 173 11.60 -12.31 1.25
N ALA A 174 11.45 -11.66 2.41
CA ALA A 174 12.02 -12.08 3.69
C ALA A 174 11.37 -13.35 4.27
N GLY A 175 10.23 -13.79 3.72
CA GLY A 175 9.51 -14.96 4.20
C GLY A 175 8.01 -14.73 4.40
N ARG A 176 7.42 -15.56 5.26
CA ARG A 176 6.00 -15.57 5.56
C ARG A 176 5.78 -15.09 6.98
N PHE A 177 4.87 -14.15 7.15
CA PHE A 177 4.60 -13.48 8.43
C PHE A 177 3.11 -13.42 8.70
N GLU A 178 2.74 -13.60 9.96
CA GLU A 178 1.42 -13.23 10.42
C GLU A 178 1.38 -11.72 10.65
N THR A 179 0.41 -11.04 10.05
CA THR A 179 0.36 -9.58 10.02
C THR A 179 -1.02 -9.05 10.39
N LEU A 180 -1.04 -7.92 11.07
CA LEU A 180 -2.23 -7.09 11.20
C LEU A 180 -2.27 -6.12 10.02
N ARG A 181 -3.29 -6.28 9.16
CA ARG A 181 -3.51 -5.38 8.03
C ARG A 181 -4.18 -4.11 8.53
N ILE A 182 -3.51 -2.98 8.32
CA ILE A 182 -3.99 -1.64 8.72
C ILE A 182 -4.14 -0.81 7.45
N GLN A 183 -5.33 -0.31 7.23
CA GLN A 183 -5.63 0.59 6.12
C GLN A 183 -5.67 2.02 6.62
N ARG A 184 -4.96 2.92 5.92
CA ARG A 184 -4.90 4.34 6.24
C ARG A 184 -5.43 5.15 5.07
N ARG A 185 -6.23 6.16 5.39
CA ARG A 185 -6.62 7.23 4.49
C ARG A 185 -6.02 8.53 5.02
N ILE A 186 -5.44 9.33 4.14
CA ILE A 186 -4.76 10.56 4.49
C ILE A 186 -5.28 11.66 3.58
N ALA A 187 -5.77 12.75 4.16
CA ALA A 187 -6.12 13.97 3.45
C ALA A 187 -5.21 15.10 3.94
N PHE A 188 -4.59 15.83 3.02
CA PHE A 188 -3.58 16.82 3.41
C PHE A 188 -3.50 17.98 2.42
N ARG A 189 -2.95 19.10 2.90
CA ARG A 189 -2.52 20.21 2.06
C ARG A 189 -1.06 20.01 1.67
N HIS A 190 -0.75 20.02 0.39
CA HIS A 190 0.61 19.87 -0.12
C HIS A 190 1.38 21.20 -0.05
N SER A 191 2.72 21.14 0.11
CA SER A 191 3.59 22.31 0.05
C SER A 191 3.68 22.96 -1.35
N ASP A 192 3.45 22.17 -2.41
CA ASP A 192 3.25 22.69 -3.75
C ASP A 192 1.82 23.23 -3.88
N LEU A 193 1.68 24.55 -4.02
CA LEU A 193 0.41 25.26 -4.12
C LEU A 193 -0.47 24.81 -5.30
N TRP A 194 0.13 24.21 -6.33
CA TRP A 194 -0.59 23.69 -7.48
C TRP A 194 -1.25 22.33 -7.22
N ARG A 195 -0.85 21.63 -6.15
CA ARG A 195 -1.45 20.36 -5.72
C ARG A 195 -2.51 20.61 -4.65
N THR A 196 -3.76 20.50 -5.03
CA THR A 196 -4.91 20.70 -4.14
C THR A 196 -5.66 19.39 -3.92
N GLN A 197 -6.46 19.31 -2.85
CA GLN A 197 -7.28 18.13 -2.54
C GLN A 197 -6.46 16.84 -2.60
N CYS A 198 -5.32 16.84 -1.89
CA CYS A 198 -4.45 15.67 -1.86
C CYS A 198 -5.04 14.60 -0.94
N GLU A 199 -5.16 13.39 -1.46
CA GLU A 199 -5.63 12.23 -0.71
C GLU A 199 -4.70 11.04 -1.01
N ARG A 200 -4.31 10.30 0.04
CA ARG A 200 -3.53 9.07 -0.06
C ARG A 200 -4.24 7.92 0.62
N HIS A 201 -4.13 6.76 0.01
CA HIS A 201 -4.54 5.49 0.55
C HIS A 201 -3.29 4.65 0.78
N GLU A 202 -3.13 4.19 1.99
CA GLU A 202 -1.99 3.40 2.40
C GLU A 202 -2.43 2.13 3.10
N THR A 203 -1.71 1.05 2.90
CA THR A 203 -1.92 -0.20 3.64
C THR A 203 -0.59 -0.63 4.26
N LEU A 204 -0.62 -0.90 5.56
CA LEU A 204 0.49 -1.46 6.33
C LEU A 204 0.14 -2.90 6.70
N TRP A 205 1.08 -3.83 6.50
CA TRP A 205 1.04 -5.19 7.03
C TRP A 205 2.02 -5.28 8.18
N TYR A 206 1.56 -4.92 9.38
CA TYR A 206 2.36 -4.92 10.59
C TYR A 206 2.58 -6.35 11.09
N ALA A 207 3.84 -6.75 11.29
CA ALA A 207 4.23 -8.05 11.84
C ALA A 207 4.91 -7.89 13.20
N PRO A 208 4.33 -8.41 14.29
CA PRO A 208 4.97 -8.39 15.62
C PRO A 208 6.35 -9.05 15.63
N ALA A 209 6.57 -10.08 14.81
CA ALA A 209 7.84 -10.81 14.71
C ALA A 209 9.04 -9.94 14.32
N VAL A 210 8.80 -8.84 13.61
CA VAL A 210 9.84 -7.89 13.21
C VAL A 210 9.61 -6.48 13.79
N ASN A 211 8.62 -6.32 14.67
CA ASN A 211 8.22 -5.07 15.32
C ASN A 211 7.93 -3.90 14.35
N ARG A 212 7.67 -4.20 13.06
CA ARG A 212 7.42 -3.23 12.00
C ARG A 212 6.53 -3.86 10.92
N TRP A 213 6.12 -3.10 9.91
CA TRP A 213 5.43 -3.65 8.75
C TRP A 213 6.40 -4.45 7.88
N VAL A 214 5.96 -5.60 7.38
CA VAL A 214 6.69 -6.39 6.38
C VAL A 214 6.35 -5.95 4.96
N ARG A 215 5.22 -5.26 4.80
CA ARG A 215 4.82 -4.61 3.56
C ARG A 215 4.12 -3.29 3.87
N ARG A 216 4.47 -2.26 3.11
CA ARG A 216 3.79 -0.96 3.10
C ARG A 216 3.47 -0.62 1.66
N GLU A 217 2.24 -0.27 1.37
CA GLU A 217 1.81 0.07 0.02
C GLU A 217 1.00 1.34 0.06
N TRP A 218 1.28 2.27 -0.84
CA TRP A 218 0.56 3.52 -0.91
C TRP A 218 0.33 3.98 -2.35
N THR A 219 -0.77 4.70 -2.54
CA THR A 219 -1.12 5.43 -3.75
C THR A 219 -1.88 6.69 -3.38
N GLY A 220 -1.87 7.69 -4.24
CA GLY A 220 -2.57 8.94 -3.98
C GLY A 220 -3.17 9.59 -5.22
N THR A 221 -3.95 10.61 -4.97
CA THR A 221 -4.52 11.49 -5.99
C THR A 221 -4.44 12.93 -5.50
N TYR A 222 -4.30 13.85 -6.44
CA TYR A 222 -4.41 15.28 -6.18
C TYR A 222 -5.02 16.00 -7.37
N ARG A 223 -5.60 17.16 -7.12
CA ARG A 223 -6.04 18.02 -8.19
C ARG A 223 -4.95 19.06 -8.48
N ARG A 224 -4.57 19.18 -9.74
CA ARG A 224 -3.70 20.24 -10.18
C ARG A 224 -4.55 21.42 -10.62
N TYR A 225 -4.37 22.57 -9.97
CA TYR A 225 -4.99 23.80 -10.37
C TYR A 225 -4.30 24.33 -11.64
N SER A 226 -5.07 24.58 -12.69
CA SER A 226 -4.63 25.24 -13.90
C SER A 226 -5.67 26.29 -14.28
N LEU A 227 -5.24 27.39 -14.88
CA LEU A 227 -6.14 28.47 -15.32
C LEU A 227 -7.25 27.99 -16.27
N GLU A 228 -7.02 26.86 -16.96
CA GLU A 228 -7.96 26.33 -17.94
C GLU A 228 -8.73 25.09 -17.46
N ARG A 229 -8.15 24.27 -16.58
CA ARG A 229 -8.75 22.99 -16.17
C ARG A 229 -8.29 22.57 -14.79
N ASN A 230 -9.21 22.01 -14.02
CA ASN A 230 -8.92 21.32 -12.77
C ASN A 230 -8.75 19.82 -13.07
N ILE A 231 -7.51 19.34 -13.16
CA ILE A 231 -7.20 17.97 -13.58
C ILE A 231 -6.91 17.11 -12.35
N LEU A 232 -7.57 15.95 -12.27
CA LEU A 232 -7.25 14.93 -11.28
C LEU A 232 -6.02 14.13 -11.76
N LEU A 233 -4.96 14.16 -10.98
CA LEU A 233 -3.72 13.41 -11.21
C LEU A 233 -3.55 12.33 -10.16
N ARG A 234 -2.77 11.30 -10.51
CA ARG A 234 -2.39 10.23 -9.59
C ARG A 234 -0.94 10.42 -9.17
N GLU A 235 -0.67 10.13 -7.90
CA GLU A 235 0.69 9.96 -7.40
C GLU A 235 1.23 8.58 -7.80
N ASP A 236 2.49 8.32 -7.49
CA ASP A 236 3.08 7.00 -7.64
C ASP A 236 2.32 5.97 -6.80
N TRP A 237 2.26 4.75 -7.30
CA TRP A 237 1.77 3.60 -6.55
C TRP A 237 2.96 2.71 -6.21
N VAL A 238 3.41 2.77 -4.97
CA VAL A 238 4.62 2.10 -4.51
C VAL A 238 4.27 1.05 -3.45
N ALA A 239 4.88 -0.12 -3.58
CA ALA A 239 4.95 -1.12 -2.53
C ALA A 239 6.39 -1.25 -2.01
N SER A 240 6.53 -1.23 -0.70
CA SER A 240 7.75 -1.50 0.04
C SER A 240 7.60 -2.88 0.68
N GLU A 241 8.43 -3.85 0.29
CA GLU A 241 8.38 -5.25 0.73
C GLU A 241 9.65 -5.63 1.47
N LEU A 242 9.53 -6.20 2.67
CA LEU A 242 10.67 -6.62 3.47
C LEU A 242 11.47 -7.70 2.76
N VAL A 243 12.76 -7.46 2.58
CA VAL A 243 13.73 -8.40 2.01
C VAL A 243 14.54 -9.08 3.11
N ASP A 244 14.83 -8.33 4.19
CA ASP A 244 15.67 -8.83 5.26
C ASP A 244 15.38 -8.08 6.57
N TYR A 245 15.50 -8.78 7.70
CA TYR A 245 15.42 -8.22 9.05
C TYR A 245 16.57 -8.73 9.89
N ALA A 246 17.36 -7.82 10.41
CA ALA A 246 18.43 -8.11 11.35
C ALA A 246 18.03 -7.56 12.74
N PRO A 247 17.63 -8.43 13.69
CA PRO A 247 17.38 -7.99 15.06
C PRO A 247 18.69 -7.53 15.72
N ALA A 248 18.58 -6.60 16.64
CA ALA A 248 19.71 -6.17 17.47
C ALA A 248 20.35 -7.38 18.15
N ARG A 249 21.67 -7.47 18.12
CA ARG A 249 22.40 -8.46 18.90
C ARG A 249 22.33 -8.05 20.38
N GLY A 250 21.80 -8.94 21.20
CA GLY A 250 21.74 -8.74 22.65
C GLY A 250 23.13 -8.72 23.30
#